data_5837efe22628734946420191f89b4757
#
_entry.id   5837efe22628734946420191f89b4757
#
_cell.length_a   1.000
_cell.length_b   1.000
_cell.length_c   1.000
_cell.angle_alpha   90.00
_cell.angle_beta   90.00
_cell.angle_gamma   90.00
#
_symmetry.space_group_name_H-M   'P 1'
#
loop_
_entity.id
_entity.type
_entity.pdbx_description
1 polymer ?
#
loop_
_entity_poly.entity_id
_entity_poly.type
_entity_poly.pdbx_seq_one_letter_code
_entity_poly.pdbx_strand_id
1 'polypeptide(L)'
;MFLDGLKKNKFFMEEKMKQKKVDPSKMLGALRTVIILVVIALIAFSGIKVIPTTDNGVVTRFGKYTNTLSPGLNFVIPFVDRVYKVPVKTVQKEEFGFRTSKAGERSEYQNSMLNESSMLTGDLNIINVEWVIQYKIVDPKAWLFNVEEDQRNKTVRDVSKSVVNSLVGDRAIMDIISLDRDSIAILAQEKMNEKYKQIGLGISVSSVQLQNIVPPYEVQAAFEDVNIAIQDMNRLINEGKEAYNKEIPKAKGEAQKMIEEARGYASERINKAKGDVARFNAVYSEYVKAPDITRRRLYLETLDAIFKNNENVTLIDKNLKNFLPLKELNKGGN
;
A
#
# COMPACT_ATOMS: atom_id res chain seq x y z
N MET A 1 -87.58 1.20 71.91
CA MET A 1 -86.75 0.34 71.03
C MET A 1 -85.85 1.13 70.13
N PHE A 2 -85.53 2.40 70.46
CA PHE A 2 -84.68 3.26 69.58
C PHE A 2 -83.47 3.84 70.33
N LEU A 3 -83.34 3.59 71.62
CA LEU A 3 -82.19 4.13 72.41
C LEU A 3 -81.10 3.10 72.78
N ASP A 4 -81.29 1.82 72.46
CA ASP A 4 -80.26 0.77 72.69
C ASP A 4 -79.32 0.58 71.56
N GLY A 5 -79.74 1.01 70.34
CA GLY A 5 -78.84 0.94 69.16
C GLY A 5 -77.72 1.97 69.16
N LEU A 6 -77.88 3.10 69.82
CA LEU A 6 -76.94 4.21 69.82
C LEU A 6 -75.80 3.99 70.85
N LYS A 7 -76.06 3.22 71.90
CA LYS A 7 -75.00 2.86 72.90
C LYS A 7 -74.02 1.78 72.36
N LYS A 8 -74.54 0.84 71.58
CA LYS A 8 -73.74 -0.21 70.97
C LYS A 8 -72.76 0.31 69.91
N ASN A 9 -73.15 1.31 69.19
CA ASN A 9 -72.27 1.94 68.14
C ASN A 9 -71.19 2.85 68.76
N LYS A 10 -71.43 3.46 69.88
CA LYS A 10 -70.44 4.25 70.59
C LYS A 10 -69.32 3.35 71.16
N PHE A 11 -69.64 2.16 71.69
CA PHE A 11 -68.72 1.24 72.26
C PHE A 11 -67.85 0.60 71.16
N PHE A 12 -68.31 0.37 69.95
CA PHE A 12 -67.55 -0.14 68.81
C PHE A 12 -66.67 0.91 68.15
N MET A 13 -66.98 2.20 68.32
CA MET A 13 -66.17 3.29 67.81
C MET A 13 -64.99 3.64 68.76
N GLU A 14 -65.17 3.46 70.05
CA GLU A 14 -64.10 3.70 71.04
C GLU A 14 -63.08 2.59 71.07
N GLU A 15 -63.42 1.36 70.69
CA GLU A 15 -62.46 0.24 70.66
C GLU A 15 -61.54 0.28 69.42
N LYS A 16 -61.91 1.01 68.34
CA LYS A 16 -61.07 1.20 67.14
C LYS A 16 -60.10 2.37 67.22
N MET A 17 -60.18 3.21 68.28
CA MET A 17 -59.23 4.28 68.53
C MET A 17 -58.31 3.99 69.72
N LYS A 18 -57.91 2.73 69.94
CA LYS A 18 -56.69 2.47 70.66
C LYS A 18 -55.54 2.86 69.70
N GLN A 19 -55.25 4.14 69.64
CA GLN A 19 -53.99 4.64 69.16
C GLN A 19 -52.86 3.82 69.83
N LYS A 20 -52.22 2.99 68.99
CA LYS A 20 -50.98 2.31 69.37
C LYS A 20 -50.02 3.44 69.76
N LYS A 21 -49.89 3.72 71.09
CA LYS A 21 -48.88 4.62 71.64
C LYS A 21 -47.56 4.05 71.15
N VAL A 22 -47.05 4.61 70.06
CA VAL A 22 -45.73 4.28 69.56
C VAL A 22 -44.75 4.83 70.53
N ASP A 23 -44.10 3.95 71.29
CA ASP A 23 -43.05 4.32 72.24
C ASP A 23 -42.02 5.18 71.57
N PRO A 24 -41.80 6.45 71.94
CA PRO A 24 -40.88 7.38 71.27
C PRO A 24 -39.44 6.85 71.24
N SER A 25 -39.06 5.96 72.24
CA SER A 25 -37.77 5.30 72.23
C SER A 25 -37.60 4.28 71.10
N LYS A 26 -38.66 3.53 70.71
CA LYS A 26 -38.65 2.60 69.58
C LYS A 26 -38.70 3.33 68.25
N MET A 27 -39.37 4.47 68.18
CA MET A 27 -39.41 5.34 67.01
C MET A 27 -38.06 6.01 66.75
N LEU A 28 -37.39 6.44 67.82
CA LEU A 28 -36.03 6.99 67.74
C LEU A 28 -34.99 5.92 67.33
N GLY A 29 -35.13 4.67 67.79
CA GLY A 29 -34.32 3.53 67.35
C GLY A 29 -34.55 3.14 65.93
N ALA A 30 -35.85 3.10 65.47
CA ALA A 30 -36.18 2.84 64.07
C ALA A 30 -35.67 3.96 63.10
N LEU A 31 -35.76 5.23 63.53
CA LEU A 31 -35.22 6.35 62.75
C LEU A 31 -33.72 6.27 62.62
N ARG A 32 -32.99 5.90 63.72
CA ARG A 32 -31.53 5.72 63.70
C ARG A 32 -31.10 4.57 62.77
N THR A 33 -31.81 3.45 62.74
CA THR A 33 -31.53 2.32 61.84
C THR A 33 -31.78 2.69 60.37
N VAL A 34 -32.88 3.44 60.08
CA VAL A 34 -33.15 3.94 58.72
C VAL A 34 -32.07 4.91 58.27
N ILE A 35 -31.62 5.82 59.13
CA ILE A 35 -30.51 6.74 58.82
C ILE A 35 -29.23 5.98 58.51
N ILE A 36 -28.89 4.96 59.32
CA ILE A 36 -27.70 4.12 59.09
C ILE A 36 -27.83 3.37 57.76
N LEU A 37 -28.98 2.78 57.43
CA LEU A 37 -29.22 2.10 56.15
C LEU A 37 -29.11 3.05 54.97
N VAL A 38 -29.65 4.26 55.07
CA VAL A 38 -29.53 5.29 54.03
C VAL A 38 -28.08 5.72 53.83
N VAL A 39 -27.32 5.89 54.89
CA VAL A 39 -25.89 6.22 54.83
C VAL A 39 -25.09 5.09 54.17
N ILE A 40 -25.38 3.82 54.56
CA ILE A 40 -24.74 2.65 53.95
C ILE A 40 -25.10 2.57 52.45
N ALA A 41 -26.37 2.80 52.09
CA ALA A 41 -26.80 2.82 50.69
C ALA A 41 -26.15 3.94 49.89
N LEU A 42 -26.00 5.13 50.45
CA LEU A 42 -25.28 6.25 49.80
C LEU A 42 -23.80 5.95 49.59
N ILE A 43 -23.15 5.34 50.59
CA ILE A 43 -21.76 4.90 50.51
C ILE A 43 -21.61 3.82 49.42
N ALA A 44 -22.49 2.83 49.37
CA ALA A 44 -22.48 1.77 48.38
C ALA A 44 -22.69 2.34 46.95
N PHE A 45 -23.61 3.27 46.79
CA PHE A 45 -23.88 3.93 45.51
C PHE A 45 -22.69 4.79 45.06
N SER A 46 -21.97 5.43 45.98
CA SER A 46 -20.74 6.20 45.68
C SER A 46 -19.59 5.31 45.19
N GLY A 47 -19.63 4.00 45.48
CA GLY A 47 -18.64 3.03 44.98
C GLY A 47 -18.79 2.63 43.53
N ILE A 48 -19.90 2.97 42.87
CA ILE A 48 -20.14 2.62 41.49
C ILE A 48 -19.34 3.59 40.60
N LYS A 49 -18.41 3.03 39.80
CA LYS A 49 -17.63 3.79 38.80
C LYS A 49 -17.85 3.22 37.41
N VAL A 50 -18.15 4.11 36.45
CA VAL A 50 -18.27 3.75 35.05
C VAL A 50 -16.94 4.08 34.38
N ILE A 51 -16.38 3.07 33.70
CA ILE A 51 -15.14 3.20 32.92
C ILE A 51 -15.53 3.19 31.43
N PRO A 52 -15.11 4.21 30.65
CA PRO A 52 -15.34 4.27 29.21
C PRO A 52 -14.78 3.02 28.51
N THR A 53 -15.34 2.70 27.34
CA THR A 53 -14.92 1.54 26.52
C THR A 53 -13.49 1.67 25.97
N THR A 54 -12.95 2.88 25.94
CA THR A 54 -11.59 3.20 25.48
C THR A 54 -10.54 3.03 26.57
N ASP A 55 -10.97 3.02 27.87
CA ASP A 55 -10.07 3.16 29.00
C ASP A 55 -10.07 1.88 29.86
N ASN A 56 -8.99 1.67 30.59
CA ASN A 56 -8.94 0.77 31.74
C ASN A 56 -8.78 1.57 33.02
N GLY A 57 -9.40 1.08 34.10
CA GLY A 57 -9.32 1.70 35.40
C GLY A 57 -8.27 1.01 36.28
N VAL A 58 -7.20 1.71 36.62
CA VAL A 58 -6.21 1.18 37.58
C VAL A 58 -6.60 1.59 38.99
N VAL A 59 -6.84 0.59 39.83
CA VAL A 59 -7.26 0.80 41.22
C VAL A 59 -6.06 0.76 42.17
N THR A 60 -5.95 1.80 42.97
CA THR A 60 -5.01 1.85 44.08
C THR A 60 -5.75 1.92 45.39
N ARG A 61 -5.32 1.10 46.38
CA ARG A 61 -5.80 1.09 47.75
C ARG A 61 -4.70 1.59 48.66
N PHE A 62 -4.95 2.71 49.34
CA PHE A 62 -3.94 3.39 50.16
C PHE A 62 -2.61 3.63 49.41
N GLY A 63 -2.68 3.93 48.09
CA GLY A 63 -1.49 4.14 47.26
C GLY A 63 -0.88 2.88 46.64
N LYS A 64 -1.25 1.67 47.12
CA LYS A 64 -0.75 0.41 46.56
C LYS A 64 -1.67 -0.06 45.40
N TYR A 65 -1.09 -0.50 44.30
CA TYR A 65 -1.82 -1.15 43.21
C TYR A 65 -2.58 -2.39 43.70
N THR A 66 -3.85 -2.50 43.36
CA THR A 66 -4.70 -3.64 43.75
C THR A 66 -5.10 -4.46 42.52
N ASN A 67 -5.79 -3.84 41.56
CA ASN A 67 -6.20 -4.50 40.32
C ASN A 67 -6.44 -3.48 39.17
N THR A 68 -6.66 -4.00 37.98
CA THR A 68 -7.06 -3.22 36.80
C THR A 68 -8.49 -3.59 36.41
N LEU A 69 -9.38 -2.59 36.36
CA LEU A 69 -10.78 -2.74 36.01
C LEU A 69 -10.95 -2.64 34.49
N SER A 70 -11.75 -3.55 33.96
CA SER A 70 -12.17 -3.51 32.54
C SER A 70 -13.22 -2.42 32.32
N PRO A 71 -13.43 -2.00 31.05
CA PRO A 71 -14.51 -1.08 30.66
C PRO A 71 -15.87 -1.58 31.14
N GLY A 72 -16.73 -0.63 31.54
CA GLY A 72 -18.09 -0.90 31.99
C GLY A 72 -18.33 -0.44 33.42
N LEU A 73 -19.34 -1.04 34.05
CA LEU A 73 -19.78 -0.71 35.39
C LEU A 73 -18.96 -1.55 36.41
N ASN A 74 -18.24 -0.87 37.28
CA ASN A 74 -17.37 -1.48 38.29
C ASN A 74 -17.69 -0.95 39.68
N PHE A 75 -17.46 -1.77 40.68
CA PHE A 75 -17.62 -1.39 42.08
C PHE A 75 -16.23 -1.25 42.75
N VAL A 76 -16.02 -0.12 43.39
CA VAL A 76 -14.78 0.20 44.15
C VAL A 76 -15.16 0.66 45.56
N ILE A 77 -14.28 0.45 46.52
CA ILE A 77 -14.55 0.86 47.92
C ILE A 77 -14.36 2.38 48.00
N PRO A 78 -15.46 3.13 48.24
CA PRO A 78 -15.36 4.59 48.31
C PRO A 78 -14.47 5.01 49.48
N PHE A 79 -13.79 6.16 49.35
CA PHE A 79 -12.81 6.75 50.27
C PHE A 79 -11.47 6.00 50.42
N VAL A 80 -11.42 4.69 50.11
CA VAL A 80 -10.22 3.85 50.23
C VAL A 80 -9.54 3.66 48.89
N ASP A 81 -10.34 3.38 47.84
CA ASP A 81 -9.84 3.09 46.51
C ASP A 81 -9.82 4.36 45.63
N ARG A 82 -8.70 4.59 44.96
CA ARG A 82 -8.57 5.60 43.89
C ARG A 82 -8.49 4.90 42.56
N VAL A 83 -9.22 5.42 41.56
CA VAL A 83 -9.26 4.86 40.18
C VAL A 83 -8.62 5.86 39.23
N TYR A 84 -7.56 5.43 38.55
CA TYR A 84 -6.91 6.17 37.48
C TYR A 84 -7.37 5.61 36.15
N LYS A 85 -7.97 6.45 35.29
CA LYS A 85 -8.40 6.06 33.96
C LYS A 85 -7.22 6.18 33.02
N VAL A 86 -6.90 5.10 32.28
CA VAL A 86 -5.80 5.05 31.32
C VAL A 86 -6.35 4.64 29.96
N PRO A 87 -6.16 5.47 28.91
CA PRO A 87 -6.71 5.20 27.56
C PRO A 87 -5.87 4.12 26.86
N VAL A 88 -6.30 2.86 26.94
CA VAL A 88 -5.59 1.72 26.35
C VAL A 88 -5.93 1.48 24.87
N LYS A 89 -7.14 1.86 24.44
CA LYS A 89 -7.57 1.69 23.05
C LYS A 89 -7.29 2.90 22.16
N THR A 90 -7.00 4.04 22.77
CA THR A 90 -6.68 5.26 22.05
C THR A 90 -5.25 5.22 21.55
N VAL A 91 -5.05 5.47 20.26
CA VAL A 91 -3.73 5.65 19.66
C VAL A 91 -3.21 7.04 20.02
N GLN A 92 -2.10 7.08 20.71
CA GLN A 92 -1.36 8.31 21.00
C GLN A 92 -0.42 8.61 19.82
N LYS A 93 -0.23 9.90 19.52
CA LYS A 93 0.62 10.38 18.43
C LYS A 93 1.66 11.34 19.00
N GLU A 94 2.94 11.10 18.71
CA GLU A 94 4.03 12.02 19.02
C GLU A 94 4.74 12.46 17.73
N GLU A 95 4.95 13.75 17.59
CA GLU A 95 5.56 14.39 16.43
C GLU A 95 6.98 14.86 16.78
N PHE A 96 7.92 14.67 15.85
CA PHE A 96 9.32 15.02 16.01
C PHE A 96 9.79 15.87 14.82
N GLY A 97 10.46 16.97 15.12
CA GLY A 97 10.95 17.93 14.13
C GLY A 97 9.92 18.95 13.65
N PHE A 98 8.66 18.70 13.92
CA PHE A 98 7.55 19.59 13.59
C PHE A 98 6.43 19.52 14.63
N ARG A 99 5.48 20.45 14.57
CA ARG A 99 4.25 20.41 15.38
C ARG A 99 3.06 20.81 14.52
N THR A 100 1.99 20.06 14.65
CA THR A 100 0.71 20.41 14.03
C THR A 100 0.02 21.46 14.89
N SER A 101 -0.09 22.70 14.40
CA SER A 101 -0.71 23.81 15.15
C SER A 101 -2.23 23.77 15.12
N LYS A 102 -2.83 23.28 14.03
CA LYS A 102 -4.27 23.06 13.89
C LYS A 102 -4.54 21.76 13.14
N ALA A 103 -5.26 20.83 13.79
CA ALA A 103 -5.79 19.64 13.13
C ALA A 103 -7.15 19.98 12.49
N GLY A 104 -7.23 20.00 11.18
CA GLY A 104 -8.44 20.29 10.41
C GLY A 104 -8.27 19.97 8.93
N GLU A 105 -9.20 20.40 8.06
CA GLU A 105 -9.14 20.19 6.60
C GLU A 105 -7.86 20.73 5.94
N ARG A 106 -7.22 21.73 6.56
CA ARG A 106 -5.85 22.16 6.25
C ARG A 106 -5.04 22.15 7.55
N SER A 107 -4.19 21.13 7.72
CA SER A 107 -3.24 21.11 8.83
C SER A 107 -2.17 22.18 8.61
N GLU A 108 -2.11 23.15 9.51
CA GLU A 108 -1.00 24.10 9.55
C GLU A 108 0.14 23.51 10.36
N TYR A 109 1.29 23.35 9.71
CA TYR A 109 2.52 22.84 10.33
C TYR A 109 3.39 24.02 10.77
N GLN A 110 3.76 24.03 12.02
CA GLN A 110 4.79 24.95 12.51
C GLN A 110 6.15 24.31 12.20
N ASN A 111 6.83 24.87 11.20
CA ASN A 111 8.09 24.34 10.69
C ASN A 111 9.23 24.42 11.70
N SER A 112 9.99 23.35 11.67
CA SER A 112 11.36 23.12 12.12
C SER A 112 11.71 23.51 13.56
N MET A 113 11.52 22.56 14.44
CA MET A 113 12.39 22.45 15.60
C MET A 113 13.70 21.77 15.15
N LEU A 114 14.61 22.53 14.50
CA LEU A 114 15.88 22.04 13.99
C LEU A 114 16.67 21.22 15.02
N ASN A 115 16.59 21.61 16.30
CA ASN A 115 17.22 20.87 17.41
C ASN A 115 16.66 19.45 17.62
N GLU A 116 15.44 19.16 17.11
CA GLU A 116 14.85 17.83 17.20
C GLU A 116 15.06 17.02 15.91
N SER A 117 15.05 17.66 14.74
CA SER A 117 15.12 17.02 13.43
C SER A 117 16.54 16.80 12.91
N SER A 118 17.50 17.65 13.33
CA SER A 118 18.87 17.59 12.81
C SER A 118 19.64 16.41 13.39
N MET A 119 20.21 15.57 12.51
CA MET A 119 20.94 14.35 12.83
C MET A 119 22.19 14.24 11.97
N LEU A 120 23.17 13.47 12.47
CA LEU A 120 24.38 13.12 11.74
C LEU A 120 24.21 11.72 11.14
N THR A 121 24.53 11.56 9.87
CA THR A 121 24.55 10.28 9.16
C THR A 121 25.90 9.56 9.31
N GLY A 122 25.98 8.28 8.94
CA GLY A 122 27.19 7.49 9.03
C GLY A 122 28.35 7.99 8.15
N ASP A 123 28.03 8.72 7.09
CA ASP A 123 29.02 9.39 6.21
C ASP A 123 29.28 10.85 6.61
N LEU A 124 28.97 11.21 7.87
CA LEU A 124 29.24 12.51 8.51
C LEU A 124 28.54 13.72 7.86
N ASN A 125 27.43 13.48 7.18
CA ASN A 125 26.58 14.53 6.67
C ASN A 125 25.47 14.90 7.68
N ILE A 126 25.03 16.15 7.67
CA ILE A 126 23.90 16.60 8.45
C ILE A 126 22.63 16.43 7.62
N ILE A 127 21.59 15.85 8.25
CA ILE A 127 20.28 15.66 7.63
C ILE A 127 19.19 16.06 8.63
N ASN A 128 18.11 16.66 8.12
CA ASN A 128 16.90 16.91 8.90
C ASN A 128 15.90 15.79 8.63
N VAL A 129 15.52 15.09 9.69
CA VAL A 129 14.56 13.99 9.64
C VAL A 129 13.37 14.37 10.50
N GLU A 130 12.19 14.37 9.92
CA GLU A 130 10.92 14.56 10.61
C GLU A 130 10.17 13.23 10.66
N TRP A 131 9.68 12.85 11.83
CA TRP A 131 8.93 11.61 11.96
C TRP A 131 7.80 11.69 12.98
N VAL A 132 6.91 10.74 12.88
CA VAL A 132 5.78 10.56 13.78
C VAL A 132 5.79 9.14 14.28
N ILE A 133 5.53 8.97 15.57
CA ILE A 133 5.25 7.67 16.15
C ILE A 133 3.79 7.59 16.58
N GLN A 134 3.20 6.44 16.38
CA GLN A 134 1.88 6.09 16.91
C GLN A 134 2.04 4.92 17.88
N TYR A 135 1.57 5.10 19.11
CA TYR A 135 1.70 4.09 20.13
C TYR A 135 0.41 3.92 20.93
N LYS A 136 0.28 2.79 21.60
CA LYS A 136 -0.82 2.47 22.54
C LYS A 136 -0.26 2.06 23.87
N ILE A 137 -1.02 2.33 24.94
CA ILE A 137 -0.72 1.83 26.27
C ILE A 137 -1.24 0.40 26.35
N VAL A 138 -0.34 -0.57 26.54
CA VAL A 138 -0.66 -2.00 26.62
C VAL A 138 -0.76 -2.44 28.08
N ASP A 139 0.11 -1.96 28.95
CA ASP A 139 0.07 -2.20 30.38
C ASP A 139 -0.18 -0.92 31.17
N PRO A 140 -1.44 -0.66 31.57
CA PRO A 140 -1.80 0.53 32.32
C PRO A 140 -1.11 0.64 33.68
N LYS A 141 -0.78 -0.50 34.31
CA LYS A 141 -0.06 -0.53 35.59
C LYS A 141 1.38 -0.04 35.39
N ALA A 142 2.09 -0.62 34.43
CA ALA A 142 3.47 -0.21 34.12
C ALA A 142 3.54 1.26 33.74
N TRP A 143 2.60 1.72 32.92
CA TRP A 143 2.48 3.13 32.48
C TRP A 143 2.33 4.09 33.68
N LEU A 144 1.57 3.73 34.69
CA LEU A 144 1.30 4.63 35.84
C LEU A 144 2.38 4.61 36.91
N PHE A 145 3.08 3.47 37.10
CA PHE A 145 3.91 3.30 38.29
C PHE A 145 5.40 3.15 38.04
N ASN A 146 5.82 2.82 36.80
CA ASN A 146 7.24 2.61 36.50
C ASN A 146 7.97 3.92 36.18
N VAL A 147 7.25 4.93 35.68
CA VAL A 147 7.79 6.24 35.34
C VAL A 147 6.87 7.34 35.86
N GLU A 148 7.44 8.40 36.41
CA GLU A 148 6.70 9.56 36.91
C GLU A 148 5.89 10.22 35.79
N GLU A 149 4.75 10.80 36.17
CA GLU A 149 3.76 11.32 35.20
C GLU A 149 4.33 12.39 34.25
N ASP A 150 5.11 13.31 34.78
CA ASP A 150 5.77 14.39 34.03
C ASP A 150 6.93 13.90 33.15
N GLN A 151 7.55 12.76 33.49
CA GLN A 151 8.65 12.16 32.72
C GLN A 151 8.21 11.15 31.65
N ARG A 152 6.95 10.68 31.68
CA ARG A 152 6.46 9.64 30.72
C ARG A 152 6.60 10.08 29.27
N ASN A 153 6.05 11.25 28.94
CA ASN A 153 6.11 11.77 27.56
C ASN A 153 7.55 12.10 27.16
N LYS A 154 8.36 12.61 28.06
CA LYS A 154 9.77 12.85 27.80
C LYS A 154 10.52 11.55 27.52
N THR A 155 10.28 10.49 28.32
CA THR A 155 10.89 9.17 28.10
C THR A 155 10.48 8.59 26.75
N VAL A 156 9.21 8.71 26.34
CA VAL A 156 8.75 8.29 25.02
C VAL A 156 9.53 9.04 23.94
N ARG A 157 9.70 10.35 24.07
CA ARG A 157 10.42 11.18 23.10
C ARG A 157 11.92 10.84 23.06
N ASP A 158 12.57 10.72 24.20
CA ASP A 158 14.01 10.48 24.30
C ASP A 158 14.40 9.10 23.72
N VAL A 159 13.62 8.07 24.03
CA VAL A 159 13.83 6.73 23.45
C VAL A 159 13.60 6.73 21.95
N SER A 160 12.52 7.35 21.46
CA SER A 160 12.25 7.46 20.04
C SER A 160 13.39 8.17 19.31
N LYS A 161 13.83 9.33 19.83
CA LYS A 161 14.94 10.10 19.27
C LYS A 161 16.25 9.28 19.25
N SER A 162 16.57 8.60 20.34
CA SER A 162 17.77 7.77 20.45
C SER A 162 17.79 6.64 19.42
N VAL A 163 16.65 5.95 19.21
CA VAL A 163 16.54 4.85 18.25
C VAL A 163 16.67 5.36 16.81
N VAL A 164 15.95 6.45 16.47
CA VAL A 164 16.02 7.01 15.10
C VAL A 164 17.41 7.55 14.82
N ASN A 165 18.04 8.28 15.76
CA ASN A 165 19.41 8.77 15.60
C ASN A 165 20.41 7.63 15.38
N SER A 166 20.28 6.50 16.10
CA SER A 166 21.15 5.35 15.89
C SER A 166 20.96 4.73 14.51
N LEU A 167 19.72 4.61 14.04
CA LEU A 167 19.45 4.03 12.72
C LEU A 167 19.89 4.92 11.56
N VAL A 168 19.78 6.23 11.72
CA VAL A 168 20.25 7.23 10.75
C VAL A 168 21.78 7.30 10.76
N GLY A 169 22.40 7.29 11.96
CA GLY A 169 23.86 7.35 12.11
C GLY A 169 24.62 6.13 11.57
N ASP A 170 23.94 5.00 11.37
CA ASP A 170 24.52 3.78 10.80
C ASP A 170 24.43 3.74 9.25
N ARG A 171 23.89 4.77 8.58
CA ARG A 171 23.62 4.78 7.14
C ARG A 171 24.19 6.02 6.44
N ALA A 172 24.46 5.86 5.13
CA ALA A 172 24.83 7.00 4.29
C ALA A 172 23.59 7.84 3.94
N ILE A 173 23.80 9.16 3.76
CA ILE A 173 22.72 10.12 3.50
C ILE A 173 21.90 9.75 2.25
N MET A 174 22.54 9.26 1.18
CA MET A 174 21.86 8.90 -0.07
C MET A 174 20.95 7.68 0.10
N ASP A 175 21.33 6.71 0.93
CA ASP A 175 20.51 5.54 1.22
C ASP A 175 19.25 5.94 2.00
N ILE A 176 19.40 6.83 2.97
CA ILE A 176 18.28 7.34 3.79
C ILE A 176 17.27 8.11 2.94
N ILE A 177 17.74 8.94 2.00
CA ILE A 177 16.86 9.76 1.15
C ILE A 177 16.14 8.91 0.10
N SER A 178 16.84 7.92 -0.50
CA SER A 178 16.38 7.25 -1.73
C SER A 178 15.75 5.88 -1.52
N LEU A 179 16.28 5.03 -0.63
CA LEU A 179 16.00 3.59 -0.66
C LEU A 179 15.50 3.01 0.68
N ASP A 180 15.91 3.56 1.81
CA ASP A 180 15.79 2.88 3.10
C ASP A 180 14.69 3.42 4.04
N ARG A 181 13.85 4.35 3.58
CA ARG A 181 12.83 5.00 4.40
C ARG A 181 11.93 3.99 5.12
N ASP A 182 11.39 3.02 4.37
CA ASP A 182 10.50 2.02 4.92
C ASP A 182 11.22 1.03 5.83
N SER A 183 12.46 0.65 5.48
CA SER A 183 13.26 -0.23 6.30
C SER A 183 13.65 0.41 7.63
N ILE A 184 13.97 1.70 7.63
CA ILE A 184 14.22 2.49 8.85
C ILE A 184 12.98 2.54 9.72
N ALA A 185 11.80 2.77 9.15
CA ALA A 185 10.53 2.84 9.89
C ALA A 185 10.21 1.53 10.60
N ILE A 186 10.38 0.39 9.91
CA ILE A 186 10.14 -0.96 10.46
C ILE A 186 11.14 -1.28 11.58
N LEU A 187 12.44 -1.06 11.34
CA LEU A 187 13.48 -1.29 12.33
C LEU A 187 13.36 -0.35 13.54
N ALA A 188 12.95 0.90 13.31
CA ALA A 188 12.69 1.85 14.38
C ALA A 188 11.53 1.38 15.27
N GLN A 189 10.43 0.89 14.67
CA GLN A 189 9.31 0.33 15.42
C GLN A 189 9.73 -0.87 16.27
N GLU A 190 10.51 -1.79 15.73
CA GLU A 190 11.01 -2.97 16.43
C GLU A 190 11.93 -2.59 17.60
N LYS A 191 12.96 -1.79 17.32
CA LYS A 191 13.91 -1.33 18.34
C LYS A 191 13.27 -0.48 19.43
N MET A 192 12.30 0.39 19.07
CA MET A 192 11.54 1.15 20.06
C MET A 192 10.73 0.24 20.98
N ASN A 193 10.02 -0.75 20.42
CA ASN A 193 9.25 -1.69 21.21
C ASN A 193 10.13 -2.51 22.16
N GLU A 194 11.31 -2.93 21.70
CA GLU A 194 12.30 -3.59 22.55
C GLU A 194 12.75 -2.70 23.71
N LYS A 195 13.13 -1.44 23.43
CA LYS A 195 13.56 -0.47 24.43
C LYS A 195 12.45 -0.14 25.45
N TYR A 196 11.22 0.11 24.99
CA TYR A 196 10.10 0.37 25.89
C TYR A 196 9.77 -0.83 26.78
N LYS A 197 9.94 -2.06 26.27
CA LYS A 197 9.80 -3.29 27.05
C LYS A 197 10.92 -3.42 28.09
N GLN A 198 12.17 -3.09 27.74
CA GLN A 198 13.32 -3.11 28.67
C GLN A 198 13.14 -2.09 29.82
N ILE A 199 12.65 -0.89 29.51
CA ILE A 199 12.35 0.16 30.50
C ILE A 199 11.09 -0.19 31.32
N GLY A 200 10.23 -1.06 30.80
CA GLY A 200 8.96 -1.41 31.42
C GLY A 200 7.94 -0.27 31.39
N LEU A 201 7.93 0.57 30.33
CA LEU A 201 7.04 1.71 30.22
C LEU A 201 5.58 1.32 29.96
N GLY A 202 5.32 0.09 29.52
CA GLY A 202 3.96 -0.43 29.32
C GLY A 202 3.27 0.11 28.04
N ILE A 203 4.03 0.55 27.05
CA ILE A 203 3.53 1.00 25.75
C ILE A 203 4.00 0.09 24.62
N SER A 204 3.29 0.14 23.50
CA SER A 204 3.69 -0.50 22.25
C SER A 204 3.52 0.47 21.07
N VAL A 205 4.57 0.65 20.30
CA VAL A 205 4.57 1.45 19.06
C VAL A 205 3.90 0.63 17.98
N SER A 206 2.83 1.16 17.42
CA SER A 206 2.06 0.54 16.33
C SER A 206 2.59 0.92 14.96
N SER A 207 3.15 2.12 14.81
CA SER A 207 3.67 2.63 13.55
C SER A 207 4.70 3.72 13.79
N VAL A 208 5.74 3.74 12.96
CA VAL A 208 6.68 4.84 12.81
C VAL A 208 6.59 5.31 11.37
N GLN A 209 6.48 6.61 11.16
CA GLN A 209 6.37 7.22 9.84
C GLN A 209 7.39 8.34 9.72
N LEU A 210 8.33 8.19 8.80
CA LEU A 210 9.27 9.23 8.42
C LEU A 210 8.57 10.14 7.39
N GLN A 211 8.39 11.42 7.72
CA GLN A 211 7.64 12.35 6.87
C GLN A 211 8.54 13.12 5.92
N ASN A 212 9.48 13.87 6.45
CA ASN A 212 10.36 14.73 5.68
C ASN A 212 11.81 14.36 5.99
N ILE A 213 12.60 14.09 4.95
CA ILE A 213 14.00 13.74 5.04
C ILE A 213 14.73 14.59 4.02
N VAL A 214 15.36 15.66 4.50
CA VAL A 214 16.02 16.65 3.63
C VAL A 214 17.36 17.07 4.20
N PRO A 215 18.37 17.30 3.35
CA PRO A 215 19.60 17.95 3.80
C PRO A 215 19.32 19.41 4.23
N PRO A 216 20.23 20.05 4.97
CA PRO A 216 20.14 21.49 5.26
C PRO A 216 19.97 22.31 3.98
N TYR A 217 19.22 23.41 4.08
CA TYR A 217 18.83 24.24 2.94
C TYR A 217 20.02 24.71 2.10
N GLU A 218 21.14 25.02 2.75
CA GLU A 218 22.35 25.54 2.11
C GLU A 218 23.01 24.54 1.13
N VAL A 219 22.79 23.23 1.32
CA VAL A 219 23.41 22.17 0.50
C VAL A 219 22.37 21.39 -0.32
N GLN A 220 21.09 21.67 -0.16
CA GLN A 220 20.01 20.96 -0.80
C GLN A 220 20.15 20.93 -2.33
N ALA A 221 20.47 22.07 -2.95
CA ALA A 221 20.63 22.17 -4.40
C ALA A 221 21.77 21.23 -4.92
N ALA A 222 22.87 21.12 -4.18
CA ALA A 222 23.96 20.24 -4.56
C ALA A 222 23.57 18.76 -4.48
N PHE A 223 22.74 18.36 -3.50
CA PHE A 223 22.23 16.99 -3.41
C PHE A 223 21.19 16.70 -4.50
N GLU A 224 20.37 17.68 -4.89
CA GLU A 224 19.44 17.56 -6.02
C GLU A 224 20.22 17.33 -7.34
N ASP A 225 21.28 18.07 -7.59
CA ASP A 225 22.14 17.88 -8.77
C ASP A 225 22.76 16.49 -8.82
N VAL A 226 23.22 15.95 -7.69
CA VAL A 226 23.73 14.55 -7.60
C VAL A 226 22.64 13.55 -7.93
N ASN A 227 21.42 13.74 -7.39
CA ASN A 227 20.29 12.85 -7.70
C ASN A 227 19.92 12.89 -9.19
N ILE A 228 19.87 14.07 -9.80
CA ILE A 228 19.64 14.25 -11.23
C ILE A 228 20.72 13.52 -12.04
N ALA A 229 21.98 13.68 -11.68
CA ALA A 229 23.09 12.99 -12.36
C ALA A 229 22.99 11.46 -12.27
N ILE A 230 22.61 10.92 -11.10
CA ILE A 230 22.37 9.48 -10.93
C ILE A 230 21.18 9.00 -11.79
N GLN A 231 20.10 9.75 -11.83
CA GLN A 231 18.94 9.43 -12.67
C GLN A 231 19.29 9.47 -14.16
N ASP A 232 20.04 10.48 -14.59
CA ASP A 232 20.53 10.60 -15.97
C ASP A 232 21.46 9.45 -16.35
N MET A 233 22.37 9.07 -15.48
CA MET A 233 23.22 7.89 -15.66
C MET A 233 22.38 6.62 -15.86
N ASN A 234 21.40 6.39 -15.00
CA ASN A 234 20.52 5.21 -15.10
C ASN A 234 19.66 5.25 -16.40
N ARG A 235 19.19 6.42 -16.79
CA ARG A 235 18.47 6.63 -18.06
C ARG A 235 19.35 6.26 -19.25
N LEU A 236 20.59 6.78 -19.31
CA LEU A 236 21.53 6.48 -20.38
C LEU A 236 21.89 4.99 -20.45
N ILE A 237 22.08 4.34 -19.31
CA ILE A 237 22.30 2.89 -19.24
C ILE A 237 21.11 2.11 -19.79
N ASN A 238 19.88 2.51 -19.44
CA ASN A 238 18.67 1.85 -19.93
C ASN A 238 18.44 2.11 -21.42
N GLU A 239 18.67 3.32 -21.93
CA GLU A 239 18.65 3.64 -23.36
C GLU A 239 19.68 2.81 -24.14
N GLY A 240 20.89 2.67 -23.58
CA GLY A 240 21.92 1.82 -24.17
C GLY A 240 21.51 0.33 -24.22
N LYS A 241 20.91 -0.18 -23.16
CA LYS A 241 20.36 -1.55 -23.13
C LYS A 241 19.21 -1.73 -24.10
N GLU A 242 18.31 -0.74 -24.21
CA GLU A 242 17.22 -0.76 -25.20
C GLU A 242 17.74 -0.80 -26.63
N ALA A 243 18.68 0.08 -26.95
CA ALA A 243 19.32 0.11 -28.27
C ALA A 243 20.00 -1.23 -28.59
N TYR A 244 20.76 -1.78 -27.66
CA TYR A 244 21.39 -3.09 -27.80
C TYR A 244 20.38 -4.21 -28.06
N ASN A 245 19.34 -4.28 -27.24
CA ASN A 245 18.29 -5.31 -27.34
C ASN A 245 17.45 -5.18 -28.61
N LYS A 246 17.39 -4.02 -29.24
CA LYS A 246 16.70 -3.75 -30.49
C LYS A 246 17.57 -4.06 -31.70
N GLU A 247 18.78 -3.52 -31.74
CA GLU A 247 19.63 -3.59 -32.95
C GLU A 247 20.28 -4.97 -33.13
N ILE A 248 20.74 -5.62 -32.07
CA ILE A 248 21.40 -6.93 -32.20
C ILE A 248 20.46 -8.03 -32.72
N PRO A 249 19.24 -8.22 -32.18
CA PRO A 249 18.31 -9.21 -32.74
C PRO A 249 17.88 -8.86 -34.17
N LYS A 250 17.69 -7.57 -34.49
CA LYS A 250 17.34 -7.10 -35.80
C LYS A 250 18.46 -7.45 -36.83
N ALA A 251 19.69 -7.10 -36.51
CA ALA A 251 20.84 -7.45 -37.38
C ALA A 251 21.00 -8.96 -37.57
N LYS A 252 20.83 -9.75 -36.52
CA LYS A 252 20.82 -11.23 -36.58
C LYS A 252 19.66 -11.73 -37.46
N GLY A 253 18.48 -11.16 -37.32
CA GLY A 253 17.32 -11.52 -38.15
C GLY A 253 17.53 -11.19 -39.63
N GLU A 254 18.09 -10.03 -39.95
CA GLU A 254 18.42 -9.62 -41.33
C GLU A 254 19.50 -10.54 -41.93
N ALA A 255 20.55 -10.87 -41.15
CA ALA A 255 21.58 -11.80 -41.59
C ALA A 255 21.00 -13.19 -41.89
N GLN A 256 20.17 -13.71 -40.98
CA GLN A 256 19.52 -15.00 -41.19
C GLN A 256 18.58 -14.99 -42.41
N LYS A 257 17.83 -13.90 -42.62
CA LYS A 257 16.98 -13.72 -43.77
C LYS A 257 17.81 -13.78 -45.08
N MET A 258 18.93 -13.06 -45.17
CA MET A 258 19.81 -13.13 -46.33
C MET A 258 20.34 -14.53 -46.60
N ILE A 259 20.70 -15.28 -45.55
CA ILE A 259 21.16 -16.68 -45.66
C ILE A 259 20.04 -17.57 -46.21
N GLU A 260 18.82 -17.45 -45.70
CA GLU A 260 17.69 -18.27 -46.17
C GLU A 260 17.24 -17.87 -47.61
N GLU A 261 17.27 -16.60 -47.97
CA GLU A 261 17.04 -16.14 -49.33
C GLU A 261 18.07 -16.69 -50.31
N ALA A 262 19.36 -16.68 -49.92
CA ALA A 262 20.43 -17.27 -50.76
C ALA A 262 20.27 -18.79 -50.89
N ARG A 263 19.90 -19.50 -49.83
CA ARG A 263 19.59 -20.95 -49.87
C ARG A 263 18.37 -21.25 -50.75
N GLY A 264 17.33 -20.43 -50.61
CA GLY A 264 16.13 -20.51 -51.48
C GLY A 264 16.48 -20.38 -52.94
N TYR A 265 17.23 -19.32 -53.27
CA TYR A 265 17.69 -19.08 -54.64
C TYR A 265 18.57 -20.23 -55.19
N ALA A 266 19.50 -20.74 -54.39
CA ALA A 266 20.31 -21.89 -54.77
C ALA A 266 19.47 -23.14 -55.04
N SER A 267 18.49 -23.42 -54.16
CA SER A 267 17.56 -24.54 -54.32
C SER A 267 16.69 -24.39 -55.57
N GLU A 268 16.15 -23.19 -55.82
CA GLU A 268 15.41 -22.87 -57.03
C GLU A 268 16.22 -23.11 -58.28
N ARG A 269 17.46 -22.60 -58.28
CA ARG A 269 18.39 -22.77 -59.42
C ARG A 269 18.71 -24.21 -59.74
N ILE A 270 19.01 -25.02 -58.67
CA ILE A 270 19.27 -26.42 -58.80
C ILE A 270 18.04 -27.19 -59.32
N ASN A 271 16.87 -26.91 -58.72
CA ASN A 271 15.62 -27.56 -59.13
C ASN A 271 15.21 -27.26 -60.56
N LYS A 272 15.38 -25.97 -60.97
CA LYS A 272 15.15 -25.53 -62.34
C LYS A 272 16.07 -26.25 -63.32
N ALA A 273 17.40 -26.29 -63.00
CA ALA A 273 18.34 -27.01 -63.86
C ALA A 273 18.02 -28.56 -63.95
N LYS A 274 17.65 -29.17 -62.81
CA LYS A 274 17.20 -30.59 -62.82
C LYS A 274 15.92 -30.77 -63.65
N GLY A 275 14.96 -29.84 -63.55
CA GLY A 275 13.74 -29.85 -64.31
C GLY A 275 14.01 -29.73 -65.83
N ASP A 276 14.87 -28.78 -66.21
CA ASP A 276 15.28 -28.57 -67.62
C ASP A 276 15.98 -29.82 -68.18
N VAL A 277 16.89 -30.43 -67.42
CA VAL A 277 17.55 -31.68 -67.82
C VAL A 277 16.54 -32.85 -67.97
N ALA A 278 15.63 -33.00 -66.98
CA ALA A 278 14.60 -34.05 -67.05
C ALA A 278 13.69 -33.84 -68.25
N ARG A 279 13.25 -32.59 -68.52
CA ARG A 279 12.48 -32.23 -69.73
C ARG A 279 13.23 -32.53 -71.02
N PHE A 280 14.50 -32.11 -71.08
CA PHE A 280 15.35 -32.39 -72.24
C PHE A 280 15.46 -33.94 -72.49
N ASN A 281 15.76 -34.70 -71.48
CA ASN A 281 15.89 -36.15 -71.59
C ASN A 281 14.56 -36.83 -72.04
N ALA A 282 13.41 -36.36 -71.52
CA ALA A 282 12.11 -36.85 -71.94
C ALA A 282 11.85 -36.56 -73.39
N VAL A 283 12.10 -35.32 -73.84
CA VAL A 283 11.97 -34.91 -75.24
C VAL A 283 12.96 -35.67 -76.16
N TYR A 284 14.19 -35.85 -75.69
CA TYR A 284 15.21 -36.60 -76.43
C TYR A 284 14.85 -38.06 -76.59
N SER A 285 14.30 -38.72 -75.60
CA SER A 285 13.85 -40.11 -75.70
C SER A 285 12.73 -40.28 -76.74
N GLU A 286 11.81 -39.34 -76.86
CA GLU A 286 10.77 -39.35 -77.93
C GLU A 286 11.33 -38.98 -79.30
N TYR A 287 12.30 -38.06 -79.32
CA TYR A 287 12.99 -37.73 -80.57
C TYR A 287 13.70 -38.90 -81.21
N VAL A 288 14.40 -39.72 -80.38
CA VAL A 288 15.11 -40.95 -80.89
C VAL A 288 14.14 -41.96 -81.51
N LYS A 289 12.91 -42.04 -81.01
CA LYS A 289 11.88 -42.98 -81.50
C LYS A 289 11.26 -42.51 -82.84
N ALA A 290 11.03 -41.18 -83.04
CA ALA A 290 10.40 -40.59 -84.24
C ALA A 290 10.91 -39.18 -84.46
N PRO A 291 12.07 -39.03 -85.13
CA PRO A 291 12.74 -37.73 -85.23
C PRO A 291 11.92 -36.64 -86.02
N ASP A 292 11.32 -36.97 -87.13
CA ASP A 292 10.60 -35.99 -87.94
C ASP A 292 9.29 -35.52 -87.33
N ILE A 293 8.57 -36.41 -86.65
CA ILE A 293 7.31 -36.10 -85.95
C ILE A 293 7.60 -35.20 -84.74
N THR A 294 8.60 -35.55 -83.93
CA THR A 294 8.98 -34.78 -82.75
C THR A 294 9.49 -33.40 -83.09
N ARG A 295 10.30 -33.24 -84.18
CA ARG A 295 10.80 -31.93 -84.67
C ARG A 295 9.63 -31.03 -85.06
N ARG A 296 8.66 -31.58 -85.78
CA ARG A 296 7.49 -30.82 -86.26
C ARG A 296 6.59 -30.39 -85.14
N ARG A 297 6.41 -31.27 -84.11
CA ARG A 297 5.65 -30.97 -82.95
C ARG A 297 6.32 -29.85 -82.12
N LEU A 298 7.61 -29.95 -81.83
CA LEU A 298 8.35 -28.92 -81.09
C LEU A 298 8.34 -27.58 -81.78
N TYR A 299 8.44 -27.56 -83.11
CA TYR A 299 8.33 -26.35 -83.90
C TYR A 299 6.95 -25.69 -83.72
N LEU A 300 5.88 -26.44 -83.85
CA LEU A 300 4.52 -25.96 -83.63
C LEU A 300 4.25 -25.45 -82.21
N GLU A 301 4.70 -26.21 -81.19
CA GLU A 301 4.59 -25.82 -79.78
C GLU A 301 5.37 -24.52 -79.49
N THR A 302 6.55 -24.36 -80.04
CA THR A 302 7.36 -23.13 -79.90
C THR A 302 6.69 -21.93 -80.59
N LEU A 303 6.12 -22.16 -81.75
CA LEU A 303 5.35 -21.09 -82.47
C LEU A 303 4.10 -20.71 -81.63
N ASP A 304 3.33 -21.69 -81.15
CA ASP A 304 2.17 -21.41 -80.33
C ASP A 304 2.53 -20.64 -79.01
N ALA A 305 3.63 -21.01 -78.33
CA ALA A 305 4.14 -20.28 -77.21
C ALA A 305 4.57 -18.83 -77.49
N ILE A 306 5.19 -18.59 -78.62
CA ILE A 306 5.59 -17.25 -79.05
C ILE A 306 4.36 -16.36 -79.39
N PHE A 307 3.37 -16.93 -80.06
CA PHE A 307 2.18 -16.18 -80.48
C PHE A 307 1.19 -15.99 -79.34
N LYS A 308 1.09 -16.92 -78.44
CA LYS A 308 0.21 -16.83 -77.25
C LYS A 308 0.64 -15.71 -76.25
N ASN A 309 1.93 -15.43 -76.20
CA ASN A 309 2.48 -14.39 -75.27
C ASN A 309 2.52 -13.00 -75.96
N ASN A 310 2.20 -12.86 -77.29
CA ASN A 310 2.23 -11.59 -78.00
C ASN A 310 0.83 -11.26 -78.51
N GLU A 311 0.02 -10.57 -77.72
CA GLU A 311 -1.34 -10.12 -78.14
C GLU A 311 -1.39 -9.20 -79.38
N ASN A 312 -0.26 -8.66 -79.79
CA ASN A 312 -0.17 -7.70 -80.88
C ASN A 312 0.46 -8.27 -82.17
N VAL A 313 0.62 -9.59 -82.28
CA VAL A 313 1.18 -10.18 -83.52
C VAL A 313 0.05 -10.68 -84.43
N THR A 314 -0.05 -10.15 -85.61
CA THR A 314 -0.99 -10.56 -86.69
C THR A 314 -0.21 -11.35 -87.69
N LEU A 315 -0.59 -12.62 -87.89
CA LEU A 315 -0.01 -13.44 -88.97
C LEU A 315 -0.62 -13.05 -90.33
N ILE A 316 0.24 -12.65 -91.23
CA ILE A 316 -0.17 -12.27 -92.59
C ILE A 316 0.46 -13.23 -93.56
N ASP A 317 -0.37 -13.78 -94.47
CA ASP A 317 0.11 -14.62 -95.57
C ASP A 317 1.02 -13.82 -96.51
N LYS A 318 2.18 -14.36 -96.88
CA LYS A 318 3.17 -13.76 -97.73
C LYS A 318 2.62 -13.37 -99.15
N ASN A 319 1.52 -13.98 -99.58
CA ASN A 319 0.88 -13.76 -100.84
C ASN A 319 -0.23 -12.69 -100.82
N LEU A 320 -0.52 -12.08 -99.70
CA LEU A 320 -1.54 -11.04 -99.55
C LEU A 320 -0.99 -9.71 -100.02
N LYS A 321 -1.40 -9.27 -101.24
CA LYS A 321 -0.91 -8.04 -101.87
C LYS A 321 -1.53 -6.74 -101.34
N ASN A 322 -2.62 -6.78 -100.56
CA ASN A 322 -3.25 -5.61 -99.93
C ASN A 322 -3.74 -5.95 -98.55
N PHE A 323 -3.10 -5.41 -97.53
CA PHE A 323 -3.48 -5.58 -96.11
C PHE A 323 -3.69 -4.22 -95.42
N LEU A 324 -4.88 -3.98 -94.98
CA LEU A 324 -5.22 -2.85 -94.09
C LEU A 324 -5.39 -3.35 -92.66
N PRO A 325 -4.56 -2.94 -91.71
CA PRO A 325 -4.68 -3.36 -90.33
C PRO A 325 -5.87 -2.67 -89.62
N LEU A 326 -7.07 -3.23 -89.78
CA LEU A 326 -8.31 -2.70 -89.17
C LEU A 326 -8.28 -2.59 -87.68
N LYS A 327 -7.29 -3.22 -86.99
CA LYS A 327 -7.17 -3.21 -85.58
C LYS A 327 -6.68 -1.86 -84.98
N GLU A 328 -6.05 -1.02 -85.80
CA GLU A 328 -5.59 0.30 -85.35
C GLU A 328 -6.63 1.44 -85.56
N LEU A 329 -7.70 1.19 -86.30
CA LEU A 329 -8.76 2.17 -86.54
C LEU A 329 -9.71 2.35 -85.34
N ASN A 330 -9.65 1.47 -84.30
CA ASN A 330 -10.54 1.51 -83.18
C ASN A 330 -9.88 2.12 -81.88
N LYS A 331 -8.65 2.66 -81.99
CA LYS A 331 -7.96 3.34 -80.86
C LYS A 331 -7.93 4.88 -81.02
N GLY A 332 -8.69 5.43 -81.97
CA GLY A 332 -8.80 6.86 -82.08
C GLY A 332 -10.20 7.36 -81.79
N GLY A 333 -10.56 7.37 -80.47
CA GLY A 333 -11.83 7.97 -80.11
C GLY A 333 -12.11 7.72 -78.64
N ASN A 334 -11.43 8.44 -77.76
CA ASN A 334 -11.87 9.21 -76.55
C ASN A 334 -10.65 9.71 -75.82
#